data_e3f4c96d8aff784a94b63c23a34db089
#
_entry.id   e3f4c96d8aff784a94b63c23a34db089
#
_cell.length_a   1.000
_cell.length_b   1.000
_cell.length_c   1.000
_cell.angle_alpha   90.00
_cell.angle_beta   90.00
_cell.angle_gamma   90.00
#
_symmetry.space_group_name_H-M   'P 1'
#
loop_
_entity.id
_entity.type
_entity.pdbx_description
1 polymer ?
#
loop_
_entity_poly.entity_id
_entity_poly.type
_entity_poly.pdbx_seq_one_letter_code
_entity_poly.pdbx_strand_id
1 'polypeptide(L)'
;MNMLIRAVTWWNDQTLGTQWFTRKHGVKVGEDDQGNVFYTCKEGKRRWVIFNGDVEASRVSPDWHGWLHHTWDETPTQRPVVHKVWEKPHQENLTGTPLAYAPPGSIRRAVPEIRSDYEAWTPE
;
A
#
# COMPACT_ATOMS: atom_id res chain seq x y z
N MET A 1 2.23 11.94 18.48
CA MET A 1 0.90 12.55 18.25
C MET A 1 0.11 12.53 19.55
N ASN A 2 -0.52 13.66 19.90
CA ASN A 2 -1.27 13.77 21.16
C ASN A 2 -2.51 12.86 21.16
N MET A 3 -2.78 12.21 22.28
CA MET A 3 -3.91 11.30 22.45
C MET A 3 -5.27 11.95 22.10
N LEU A 4 -5.42 13.26 22.39
CA LEU A 4 -6.62 14.03 22.06
C LEU A 4 -6.85 14.14 20.54
N ILE A 5 -5.79 14.36 19.76
CA ILE A 5 -5.88 14.41 18.30
C ILE A 5 -6.31 13.06 17.74
N ARG A 6 -5.76 11.97 18.24
CA ARG A 6 -6.15 10.61 17.86
C ARG A 6 -7.61 10.25 18.18
N ALA A 7 -8.19 10.90 19.18
CA ALA A 7 -9.58 10.68 19.54
C ALA A 7 -10.57 11.30 18.53
N VAL A 8 -10.16 12.38 17.83
CA VAL A 8 -11.03 13.15 16.92
C VAL A 8 -10.64 13.01 15.44
N THR A 9 -9.51 12.42 15.11
CA THR A 9 -9.05 12.24 13.73
C THR A 9 -9.09 10.77 13.34
N TRP A 10 -9.61 10.48 12.13
CA TRP A 10 -9.61 9.12 11.58
C TRP A 10 -8.61 8.94 10.43
N TRP A 11 -8.03 10.04 9.93
CA TRP A 11 -7.13 10.06 8.77
C TRP A 11 -5.65 9.99 9.13
N ASN A 12 -5.32 10.14 10.40
CA ASN A 12 -3.97 10.03 10.91
C ASN A 12 -3.86 8.81 11.82
N ASP A 13 -3.16 7.76 11.35
CA ASP A 13 -2.98 6.54 12.12
C ASP A 13 -4.31 5.83 12.46
N GLN A 14 -4.24 4.73 13.19
CA GLN A 14 -5.45 4.01 13.63
C GLN A 14 -6.23 4.80 14.68
N THR A 15 -7.56 4.74 14.61
CA THR A 15 -8.41 5.34 15.63
C THR A 15 -8.30 4.58 16.97
N LEU A 16 -8.64 5.25 18.07
CA LEU A 16 -8.68 4.59 19.39
C LEU A 16 -9.66 3.41 19.41
N GLY A 17 -10.78 3.54 18.69
CA GLY A 17 -11.76 2.45 18.56
C GLY A 17 -11.18 1.23 17.86
N THR A 18 -10.45 1.43 16.76
CA THR A 18 -9.75 0.35 16.05
C THR A 18 -8.70 -0.31 16.92
N GLN A 19 -7.93 0.47 17.67
CA GLN A 19 -6.91 -0.03 18.58
C GLN A 19 -7.54 -0.91 19.70
N TRP A 20 -8.62 -0.42 20.29
CA TRP A 20 -9.35 -1.17 21.33
C TRP A 20 -9.97 -2.45 20.77
N PHE A 21 -10.62 -2.36 19.60
CA PHE A 21 -11.20 -3.51 18.92
C PHE A 21 -10.14 -4.57 18.59
N THR A 22 -9.00 -4.14 18.04
CA THR A 22 -7.89 -5.04 17.71
C THR A 22 -7.33 -5.73 18.93
N ARG A 23 -7.18 -4.99 20.06
CA ARG A 23 -6.71 -5.58 21.33
C ARG A 23 -7.68 -6.62 21.88
N LYS A 24 -8.99 -6.38 21.73
CA LYS A 24 -10.03 -7.29 22.29
C LYS A 24 -10.32 -8.49 21.39
N HIS A 25 -10.36 -8.32 20.10
CA HIS A 25 -10.84 -9.31 19.14
C HIS A 25 -9.80 -9.75 18.11
N GLY A 26 -8.69 -9.02 17.98
CA GLY A 26 -7.67 -9.29 16.98
C GLY A 26 -6.73 -10.42 17.36
N VAL A 27 -6.44 -11.26 16.39
CA VAL A 27 -5.36 -12.26 16.43
C VAL A 27 -4.35 -11.85 15.38
N LYS A 28 -3.11 -11.60 15.79
CA LYS A 28 -2.02 -11.27 14.85
C LYS A 28 -1.75 -12.47 13.96
N VAL A 29 -1.76 -12.24 12.66
CA VAL A 29 -1.53 -13.26 11.63
C VAL A 29 -0.11 -13.15 11.06
N GLY A 30 0.38 -11.95 10.83
CA GLY A 30 1.71 -11.72 10.29
C GLY A 30 2.02 -10.24 10.16
N GLU A 31 3.18 -9.98 9.60
CA GLU A 31 3.72 -8.64 9.39
C GLU A 31 4.42 -8.61 8.04
N ASP A 32 4.36 -7.49 7.33
CA ASP A 32 5.07 -7.30 6.07
C ASP A 32 6.43 -6.60 6.25
N ASP A 33 7.15 -6.43 5.15
CA ASP A 33 8.48 -5.81 5.13
C ASP A 33 8.47 -4.34 5.55
N GLN A 34 7.32 -3.68 5.48
CA GLN A 34 7.14 -2.28 5.89
C GLN A 34 6.73 -2.13 7.36
N GLY A 35 6.53 -3.23 8.05
CA GLY A 35 6.08 -3.24 9.44
C GLY A 35 4.57 -3.09 9.60
N ASN A 36 3.77 -3.25 8.54
CA ASN A 36 2.32 -3.32 8.63
C ASN A 36 1.92 -4.65 9.23
N VAL A 37 1.03 -4.64 10.20
CA VAL A 37 0.63 -5.82 10.95
C VAL A 37 -0.78 -6.24 10.57
N PHE A 38 -0.93 -7.49 10.20
CA PHE A 38 -2.20 -8.07 9.75
C PHE A 38 -2.86 -8.86 10.87
N TYR A 39 -4.16 -8.64 11.00
CA TYR A 39 -5.00 -9.24 12.04
C TYR A 39 -6.22 -9.93 11.44
N THR A 40 -6.70 -10.94 12.14
CA THR A 40 -7.99 -11.57 11.90
C THR A 40 -8.80 -11.62 13.20
N CYS A 41 -10.12 -11.75 13.10
CA CYS A 41 -10.92 -12.07 14.26
C CYS A 41 -10.82 -13.57 14.61
N LYS A 42 -11.17 -13.94 15.84
CA LYS A 42 -11.13 -15.34 16.30
C LYS A 42 -11.93 -16.31 15.42
N GLU A 43 -12.95 -15.80 14.75
CA GLU A 43 -13.79 -16.59 13.82
C GLU A 43 -13.24 -16.61 12.38
N GLY A 44 -12.17 -15.88 12.08
CA GLY A 44 -11.58 -15.81 10.74
C GLY A 44 -12.37 -15.00 9.69
N LYS A 45 -13.54 -14.47 10.06
CA LYS A 45 -14.45 -13.79 9.11
C LYS A 45 -14.02 -12.38 8.75
N ARG A 46 -13.30 -11.71 9.64
CA ARG A 46 -12.84 -10.33 9.45
C ARG A 46 -11.33 -10.30 9.41
N ARG A 47 -10.78 -9.59 8.45
CA ARG A 47 -9.35 -9.38 8.28
C ARG A 47 -9.08 -7.89 8.14
N TRP A 48 -8.06 -7.39 8.80
CA TRP A 48 -7.67 -5.98 8.72
C TRP A 48 -6.17 -5.82 8.89
N VAL A 49 -5.70 -4.64 8.56
CA VAL A 49 -4.29 -4.27 8.69
C VAL A 49 -4.17 -3.04 9.57
N ILE A 50 -3.14 -3.02 10.39
CA ILE A 50 -2.69 -1.82 11.11
C ILE A 50 -1.40 -1.36 10.44
N PHE A 51 -1.46 -0.17 9.85
CA PHE A 51 -0.32 0.39 9.14
C PHE A 51 0.76 0.90 10.09
N ASN A 52 2.00 0.73 9.70
CA ASN A 52 3.15 1.36 10.33
C ASN A 52 3.43 2.68 9.61
N GLY A 53 3.01 3.80 10.20
CA GLY A 53 3.09 5.13 9.61
C GLY A 53 1.82 5.54 8.87
N ASP A 54 1.95 6.04 7.65
CA ASP A 54 0.82 6.56 6.89
C ASP A 54 -0.23 5.50 6.58
N VAL A 55 -1.49 5.87 6.75
CA VAL A 55 -2.64 5.01 6.44
C VAL A 55 -2.97 5.16 4.96
N GLU A 56 -2.33 4.32 4.16
CA GLU A 56 -2.48 4.31 2.71
C GLU A 56 -2.66 2.85 2.23
N ALA A 57 -3.82 2.59 1.63
CA ALA A 57 -4.19 1.23 1.23
C ALA A 57 -3.23 0.61 0.20
N SER A 58 -2.62 1.42 -0.65
CA SER A 58 -1.65 0.96 -1.66
C SER A 58 -0.33 0.45 -1.06
N ARG A 59 -0.09 0.68 0.22
CA ARG A 59 1.08 0.15 0.94
C ARG A 59 1.00 -1.35 1.20
N VAL A 60 -0.19 -1.93 1.12
CA VAL A 60 -0.37 -3.37 1.24
C VAL A 60 0.23 -4.06 0.01
N SER A 61 1.20 -4.95 0.22
CA SER A 61 1.81 -5.71 -0.87
C SER A 61 0.79 -6.64 -1.55
N PRO A 62 0.98 -7.00 -2.83
CA PRO A 62 0.08 -7.91 -3.54
C PRO A 62 -0.13 -9.24 -2.82
N ASP A 63 0.90 -9.76 -2.17
CA ASP A 63 0.86 -11.04 -1.46
C ASP A 63 -0.14 -10.98 -0.29
N TRP A 64 -0.08 -9.93 0.51
CA TRP A 64 -1.00 -9.72 1.61
C TRP A 64 -2.37 -9.21 1.16
N HIS A 65 -2.43 -8.48 0.03
CA HIS A 65 -3.69 -7.98 -0.52
C HIS A 65 -4.66 -9.11 -0.84
N GLY A 66 -4.20 -10.18 -1.46
CA GLY A 66 -5.03 -11.34 -1.76
C GLY A 66 -5.60 -11.99 -0.51
N TRP A 67 -4.81 -12.14 0.54
CA TRP A 67 -5.30 -12.64 1.82
C TRP A 67 -6.26 -11.66 2.49
N LEU A 68 -5.94 -10.37 2.52
CA LEU A 68 -6.75 -9.33 3.16
C LEU A 68 -8.15 -9.22 2.54
N HIS A 69 -8.24 -9.41 1.22
CA HIS A 69 -9.49 -9.34 0.46
C HIS A 69 -10.20 -10.69 0.27
N HIS A 70 -9.82 -11.72 1.03
CA HIS A 70 -10.41 -13.05 0.95
C HIS A 70 -10.30 -13.72 -0.43
N THR A 71 -9.34 -13.35 -1.25
CA THR A 71 -9.06 -14.01 -2.53
C THR A 71 -8.52 -15.42 -2.28
N TRP A 72 -7.69 -15.57 -1.25
CA TRP A 72 -7.24 -16.86 -0.70
C TRP A 72 -7.17 -16.81 0.82
N ASP A 73 -7.17 -17.97 1.45
CA ASP A 73 -7.23 -18.09 2.91
C ASP A 73 -5.88 -18.26 3.58
N GLU A 74 -4.88 -18.71 2.84
CA GLU A 74 -3.53 -18.90 3.33
C GLU A 74 -2.74 -17.58 3.35
N THR A 75 -1.98 -17.36 4.41
CA THR A 75 -1.12 -16.19 4.51
C THR A 75 0.16 -16.36 3.70
N PRO A 76 0.84 -15.27 3.28
CA PRO A 76 2.14 -15.37 2.63
C PRO A 76 3.21 -16.08 3.47
N THR A 77 3.06 -16.10 4.78
CA THR A 77 3.96 -16.83 5.70
C THR A 77 3.71 -18.35 5.66
N GLN A 78 2.46 -18.77 5.46
CA GLN A 78 2.09 -20.18 5.35
C GLN A 78 2.36 -20.72 3.94
N ARG A 79 2.05 -19.92 2.93
CA ARG A 79 2.27 -20.24 1.52
C ARG A 79 2.97 -19.06 0.83
N PRO A 80 4.31 -19.06 0.80
CA PRO A 80 5.05 -18.01 0.12
C PRO A 80 4.66 -17.91 -1.36
N VAL A 81 4.42 -16.70 -1.82
CA VAL A 81 4.14 -16.43 -3.23
C VAL A 81 5.45 -16.48 -4.01
N VAL A 82 5.45 -17.23 -5.11
CA VAL A 82 6.63 -17.30 -5.98
C VAL A 82 6.66 -16.09 -6.89
N HIS A 83 7.62 -15.21 -6.67
CA HIS A 83 7.85 -14.03 -7.50
C HIS A 83 8.62 -14.36 -8.76
N LYS A 84 8.27 -13.68 -9.85
CA LYS A 84 8.99 -13.80 -11.11
C LYS A 84 10.26 -12.96 -11.08
N VAL A 85 11.26 -13.35 -11.88
CA VAL A 85 12.56 -12.65 -11.95
C VAL A 85 12.42 -11.18 -12.36
N TRP A 86 11.40 -10.85 -13.14
CA TRP A 86 11.12 -9.49 -13.63
C TRP A 86 10.27 -8.65 -12.67
N GLU A 87 9.73 -9.24 -11.61
CA GLU A 87 8.95 -8.50 -10.62
C GLU A 87 9.85 -7.57 -9.80
N LYS A 88 9.40 -6.33 -9.65
CA LYS A 88 10.07 -5.34 -8.80
C LYS A 88 9.49 -5.40 -7.38
N PRO A 89 10.26 -4.96 -6.37
CA PRO A 89 9.72 -4.77 -5.03
C PRO A 89 8.48 -3.90 -5.05
N HIS A 90 7.50 -4.23 -4.18
CA HIS A 90 6.27 -3.46 -4.08
C HIS A 90 6.55 -2.01 -3.69
N GLN A 91 5.91 -1.08 -4.38
CA GLN A 91 5.96 0.33 -4.11
C GLN A 91 4.53 0.88 -3.96
N GLU A 92 4.32 1.71 -2.97
CA GLU A 92 3.05 2.40 -2.77
C GLU A 92 2.73 3.37 -3.91
N ASN A 93 1.47 3.80 -3.98
CA ASN A 93 1.05 4.80 -4.94
C ASN A 93 1.61 6.18 -4.55
N LEU A 94 2.55 6.68 -5.34
CA LEU A 94 3.23 7.94 -5.10
C LEU A 94 2.51 9.15 -5.72
N THR A 95 1.33 8.97 -6.31
CA THR A 95 0.54 10.07 -6.89
C THR A 95 0.29 11.15 -5.85
N GLY A 96 0.52 12.40 -6.22
CA GLY A 96 0.43 13.54 -5.31
C GLY A 96 1.71 13.86 -4.53
N THR A 97 2.73 13.04 -4.63
CA THR A 97 4.06 13.27 -4.02
C THR A 97 5.08 13.75 -5.06
N PRO A 98 6.21 14.36 -4.63
CA PRO A 98 7.30 14.70 -5.53
C PRO A 98 7.93 13.51 -6.26
N LEU A 99 7.76 12.30 -5.71
CA LEU A 99 8.29 11.05 -6.26
C LEU A 99 7.37 10.40 -7.28
N ALA A 100 6.20 10.99 -7.54
CA ALA A 100 5.27 10.45 -8.52
C ALA A 100 5.89 10.40 -9.90
N TYR A 101 5.58 9.34 -10.66
CA TYR A 101 6.07 9.18 -12.03
C TYR A 101 5.73 10.41 -12.88
N ALA A 102 6.74 10.94 -13.56
CA ALA A 102 6.61 11.98 -14.54
C ALA A 102 7.21 11.48 -15.87
N PRO A 103 6.40 11.34 -16.93
CA PRO A 103 6.88 10.86 -18.22
C PRO A 103 7.89 11.85 -18.83
N PRO A 104 8.73 11.40 -19.80
CA PRO A 104 9.56 12.29 -20.61
C PRO A 104 8.71 13.41 -21.25
N GLY A 105 9.20 14.65 -21.23
CA GLY A 105 8.48 15.82 -21.72
C GLY A 105 7.48 16.42 -20.72
N SER A 106 7.30 15.83 -19.55
CA SER A 106 6.48 16.42 -18.49
C SER A 106 7.12 17.69 -17.94
N ILE A 107 6.31 18.73 -17.73
CA ILE A 107 6.74 19.98 -17.06
C ILE A 107 7.17 19.76 -15.59
N ARG A 108 6.81 18.63 -15.01
CA ARG A 108 7.23 18.24 -13.65
C ARG A 108 8.67 17.78 -13.57
N ARG A 109 9.32 17.46 -14.68
CA ARG A 109 10.74 17.15 -14.71
C ARG A 109 11.56 18.41 -14.75
N ALA A 110 12.69 18.43 -14.04
CA ALA A 110 13.62 19.55 -14.01
C ALA A 110 14.20 19.85 -15.42
N VAL A 111 14.39 18.81 -16.22
CA VAL A 111 14.80 18.89 -17.64
C VAL A 111 13.81 18.07 -18.44
N PRO A 112 12.78 18.67 -19.03
CA PRO A 112 11.85 17.97 -19.89
C PRO A 112 12.57 17.46 -21.14
N GLU A 113 12.52 16.16 -21.38
CA GLU A 113 13.00 15.59 -22.64
C GLU A 113 11.95 15.84 -23.73
N ILE A 114 12.39 16.40 -24.84
CA ILE A 114 11.55 16.51 -26.03
C ILE A 114 11.48 15.12 -26.64
N ARG A 115 10.31 14.49 -26.58
CA ARG A 115 10.07 13.23 -27.27
C ARG A 115 9.69 13.55 -28.72
N SER A 116 10.51 13.08 -29.65
CA SER A 116 10.19 13.07 -31.07
C SER A 116 9.59 11.73 -31.48
N ASP A 117 8.46 11.36 -30.84
CA ASP A 117 7.73 10.15 -31.23
C ASP A 117 6.97 10.32 -32.55
N TYR A 118 6.94 11.55 -33.05
CA TYR A 118 6.27 11.94 -34.30
C TYR A 118 7.22 12.76 -35.15
N GLU A 119 7.48 12.26 -36.34
CA GLU A 119 8.06 13.03 -37.42
C GLU A 119 6.95 13.60 -38.28
N ALA A 120 6.86 14.93 -38.35
CA ALA A 120 5.88 15.58 -39.23
C ALA A 120 6.21 15.26 -40.69
N TRP A 121 5.21 14.80 -41.44
CA TRP A 121 5.33 14.61 -42.86
C TRP A 121 5.62 15.97 -43.56
N THR A 122 6.64 16.01 -44.41
CA THR A 122 6.95 17.17 -45.23
C THR A 122 6.68 16.79 -46.68
N PRO A 123 5.90 17.60 -47.44
CA PRO A 123 5.71 17.38 -48.88
C PRO A 123 7.03 17.55 -49.64
N GLU A 124 7.30 16.65 -50.58
CA GLU A 124 8.39 16.77 -51.51
C GLU A 124 8.14 17.88 -52.52
#